data_f584202d6771cdbb375b2aac243d3b49
#
_entry.id   f584202d6771cdbb375b2aac243d3b49
#
_cell.length_a   1.000
_cell.length_b   1.000
_cell.length_c   1.000
_cell.angle_alpha   90.00
_cell.angle_beta   90.00
_cell.angle_gamma   90.00
#
_symmetry.space_group_name_H-M   'P 1'
#
loop_
_entity.id
_entity.type
_entity.pdbx_description
1 polymer ?
#
loop_
_entity_poly.entity_id
_entity_poly.type
_entity_poly.pdbx_seq_one_letter_code
_entity_poly.pdbx_strand_id
1 'polypeptide(L)'
;MSSSDSRPAQKADTKLAHAGRDPLAFHGFVNPPVVHASTVLYPDTATMVPGGQTYSYARRGNPTTNSLEDAITEIEGAAGSKIANSGLNAIALAILSCVKSGDHILITDTAYGPTRHFADTVLPNFNIDVEYYDPKIGARIKDMFREETTAVFTEAPGSLTFEMQDIPAIALAAHEIDATVLMDNTWASPLYCQPLAHGVDLSIQAGTKYIVGHSDAMLGTIAASERAWKGLDRLYGAMGCHAAPDDVYLGLRGLRTLSVRLERHQRNTRAVLDWLSQQPLISRIRYPALESDPGHALWKRDFSGASGLCAFEFADGTSREQSLAFLDALRLFGLGYSWGGFESLAIPVNLNGMRTVTAPPQDVQSVRLHIGLEDPEDLIKDLDQALNKTFA
;
A
#
# COMPACT_ATOMS: atom_id res chain seq x y z
N MET A 1 3.89 1.41 -35.30
CA MET A 1 2.91 0.30 -35.38
C MET A 1 3.47 -0.83 -34.53
N SER A 2 3.08 -0.92 -33.26
CA SER A 2 3.45 -2.04 -32.40
C SER A 2 2.61 -3.23 -32.81
N SER A 3 3.24 -4.30 -33.28
CA SER A 3 2.60 -5.61 -33.42
C SER A 3 2.03 -5.95 -32.04
N SER A 4 0.72 -6.10 -31.92
CA SER A 4 0.07 -6.73 -30.79
C SER A 4 0.56 -8.17 -30.74
N ASP A 5 1.69 -8.35 -30.06
CA ASP A 5 2.25 -9.66 -29.80
C ASP A 5 1.30 -10.33 -28.81
N SER A 6 0.47 -11.24 -29.30
CA SER A 6 -0.48 -12.02 -28.52
C SER A 6 0.27 -13.03 -27.64
N ARG A 7 1.06 -12.53 -26.69
CA ARG A 7 1.65 -13.40 -25.69
C ARG A 7 0.52 -14.02 -24.87
N PRO A 8 0.56 -15.33 -24.59
CA PRO A 8 -0.44 -15.97 -23.75
C PRO A 8 -0.45 -15.30 -22.37
N ALA A 9 -1.63 -15.24 -21.74
CA ALA A 9 -1.79 -14.64 -20.41
C ALA A 9 -0.77 -15.25 -19.43
N GLN A 10 0.12 -14.42 -18.91
CA GLN A 10 1.19 -14.85 -18.00
C GLN A 10 0.70 -14.86 -16.56
N LYS A 11 1.16 -15.83 -15.77
CA LYS A 11 0.94 -15.89 -14.32
C LYS A 11 1.78 -14.81 -13.62
N ALA A 12 1.39 -14.48 -12.38
CA ALA A 12 1.97 -13.39 -11.59
C ALA A 12 3.51 -13.45 -11.50
N ASP A 13 4.10 -14.60 -11.18
CA ASP A 13 5.56 -14.74 -11.06
C ASP A 13 6.30 -14.44 -12.37
N THR A 14 5.72 -14.87 -13.50
CA THR A 14 6.28 -14.56 -14.81
C THR A 14 6.18 -13.07 -15.11
N LYS A 15 5.06 -12.44 -14.79
CA LYS A 15 4.90 -10.97 -14.90
C LYS A 15 5.93 -10.25 -14.05
N LEU A 16 6.07 -10.59 -12.77
CA LEU A 16 7.07 -10.00 -11.87
C LEU A 16 8.49 -10.11 -12.42
N ALA A 17 8.84 -11.24 -13.04
CA ALA A 17 10.17 -11.46 -13.62
C ALA A 17 10.40 -10.67 -14.91
N HIS A 18 9.36 -10.34 -15.69
CA HIS A 18 9.50 -9.79 -17.04
C HIS A 18 8.93 -8.38 -17.23
N ALA A 19 7.96 -7.95 -16.45
CA ALA A 19 7.29 -6.66 -16.61
C ALA A 19 8.27 -5.47 -16.55
N GLY A 20 7.98 -4.43 -17.32
CA GLY A 20 8.73 -3.18 -17.32
C GLY A 20 10.17 -3.30 -17.82
N ARG A 21 10.50 -4.25 -18.69
CA ARG A 21 11.83 -4.34 -19.31
C ARG A 21 11.76 -4.65 -20.81
N ASP A 22 12.64 -3.99 -21.55
CA ASP A 22 12.94 -4.29 -22.94
C ASP A 22 14.46 -4.39 -23.13
N PRO A 23 15.06 -5.60 -22.94
CA PRO A 23 16.52 -5.76 -23.07
C PRO A 23 17.05 -5.36 -24.45
N LEU A 24 16.27 -5.52 -25.51
CA LEU A 24 16.72 -5.21 -26.88
C LEU A 24 16.85 -3.69 -27.09
N ALA A 25 16.01 -2.88 -26.44
CA ALA A 25 16.15 -1.42 -26.43
C ALA A 25 17.44 -0.93 -25.71
N PHE A 26 18.04 -1.79 -24.86
CA PHE A 26 19.22 -1.49 -24.06
C PHE A 26 20.40 -2.43 -24.40
N HIS A 27 20.66 -2.66 -25.67
CA HIS A 27 21.82 -3.44 -26.16
C HIS A 27 21.91 -4.88 -25.60
N GLY A 28 20.80 -5.48 -25.17
CA GLY A 28 20.74 -6.81 -24.60
C GLY A 28 20.96 -6.89 -23.09
N PHE A 29 21.17 -5.76 -22.40
CA PHE A 29 21.24 -5.75 -20.92
C PHE A 29 19.88 -6.15 -20.33
N VAL A 30 19.92 -7.06 -19.34
CA VAL A 30 18.70 -7.64 -18.75
C VAL A 30 17.89 -6.59 -17.97
N ASN A 31 18.55 -5.66 -17.30
CA ASN A 31 17.91 -4.58 -16.55
C ASN A 31 18.00 -3.26 -17.32
N PRO A 32 16.98 -2.37 -17.15
CA PRO A 32 17.08 -1.02 -17.70
C PRO A 32 18.23 -0.23 -17.03
N PRO A 33 18.78 0.77 -17.72
CA PRO A 33 19.79 1.63 -17.11
C PRO A 33 19.19 2.51 -16.01
N VAL A 34 20.02 2.92 -15.04
CA VAL A 34 19.69 4.01 -14.11
C VAL A 34 20.05 5.32 -14.79
N VAL A 35 19.05 6.12 -15.14
CA VAL A 35 19.22 7.35 -15.91
C VAL A 35 19.11 8.56 -15.01
N HIS A 36 20.26 9.22 -14.74
CA HIS A 36 20.32 10.52 -14.09
C HIS A 36 20.30 11.61 -15.17
N ALA A 37 19.18 12.30 -15.31
CA ALA A 37 19.04 13.33 -16.34
C ALA A 37 18.03 14.42 -15.94
N SER A 38 18.20 15.60 -16.52
CA SER A 38 17.18 16.64 -16.60
C SER A 38 16.85 16.96 -18.05
N THR A 39 17.84 17.44 -18.80
CA THR A 39 17.73 17.81 -20.21
C THR A 39 17.81 16.58 -21.11
N VAL A 40 16.93 16.54 -22.11
CA VAL A 40 16.97 15.58 -23.20
C VAL A 40 17.15 16.37 -24.51
N LEU A 41 18.19 16.05 -25.29
CA LEU A 41 18.48 16.76 -26.52
C LEU A 41 17.59 16.27 -27.65
N TYR A 42 17.18 17.19 -28.48
CA TYR A 42 16.50 16.92 -29.74
C TYR A 42 17.50 16.90 -30.88
N PRO A 43 17.33 16.04 -31.89
CA PRO A 43 18.24 15.99 -33.05
C PRO A 43 18.17 17.26 -33.90
N ASP A 44 17.00 17.89 -33.97
CA ASP A 44 16.72 19.10 -34.73
C ASP A 44 15.49 19.83 -34.24
N THR A 45 15.25 21.04 -34.73
CA THR A 45 14.09 21.87 -34.35
C THR A 45 12.75 21.33 -34.90
N ALA A 46 12.76 20.52 -35.94
CA ALA A 46 11.53 19.94 -36.50
C ALA A 46 10.93 18.88 -35.57
N THR A 47 11.77 18.21 -34.78
CA THR A 47 11.37 17.23 -33.75
C THR A 47 10.97 17.87 -32.42
N MET A 48 11.19 19.20 -32.21
CA MET A 48 10.80 19.92 -30.98
C MET A 48 9.29 20.24 -30.94
N VAL A 49 8.48 19.25 -31.25
CA VAL A 49 7.00 19.32 -31.22
C VAL A 49 6.45 18.23 -30.27
N PRO A 50 5.22 18.40 -29.75
CA PRO A 50 4.61 17.36 -28.94
C PRO A 50 4.62 16.01 -29.67
N GLY A 51 5.20 14.97 -29.06
CA GLY A 51 5.32 13.64 -29.63
C GLY A 51 6.43 13.46 -30.69
N GLY A 52 7.26 14.46 -30.93
CA GLY A 52 8.36 14.36 -31.89
C GLY A 52 9.49 13.41 -31.47
N GLN A 53 9.61 13.12 -30.18
CA GLN A 53 10.46 12.06 -29.65
C GLN A 53 9.88 11.51 -28.32
N THR A 54 10.38 10.35 -27.87
CA THR A 54 9.86 9.63 -26.70
C THR A 54 10.04 10.42 -25.41
N TYR A 55 11.20 11.01 -25.19
CA TYR A 55 11.53 11.78 -23.99
C TYR A 55 11.80 13.24 -24.35
N SER A 56 11.11 14.17 -23.69
CA SER A 56 11.29 15.61 -23.91
C SER A 56 12.04 16.28 -22.76
N TYR A 57 11.87 15.77 -21.54
CA TYR A 57 12.50 16.23 -20.31
C TYR A 57 12.41 15.12 -19.26
N ALA A 58 13.49 14.80 -18.56
CA ALA A 58 13.59 13.59 -17.75
C ALA A 58 12.55 13.48 -16.61
N ARG A 59 12.06 14.63 -16.07
CA ARG A 59 10.96 14.64 -15.10
C ARG A 59 9.64 14.11 -15.70
N ARG A 60 9.46 14.21 -17.02
CA ARG A 60 8.26 13.72 -17.74
C ARG A 60 8.31 12.23 -18.07
N GLY A 61 9.47 11.63 -17.90
CA GLY A 61 9.75 10.22 -18.17
C GLY A 61 11.20 10.02 -18.58
N ASN A 62 11.71 8.87 -18.26
CA ASN A 62 13.02 8.37 -18.65
C ASN A 62 12.99 6.84 -18.60
N PRO A 63 13.97 6.14 -19.19
CA PRO A 63 13.98 4.69 -19.23
C PRO A 63 13.77 4.00 -17.88
N THR A 64 14.37 4.53 -16.80
CA THR A 64 14.27 3.95 -15.44
C THR A 64 12.85 4.08 -14.88
N THR A 65 12.30 5.30 -14.92
CA THR A 65 10.95 5.59 -14.38
C THR A 65 9.89 4.85 -15.17
N ASN A 66 9.96 4.90 -16.51
CA ASN A 66 8.98 4.22 -17.36
C ASN A 66 9.01 2.71 -17.17
N SER A 67 10.19 2.11 -16.97
CA SER A 67 10.27 0.67 -16.68
C SER A 67 9.50 0.25 -15.43
N LEU A 68 9.53 1.05 -14.38
CA LEU A 68 8.75 0.75 -13.17
C LEU A 68 7.27 1.09 -13.35
N GLU A 69 6.92 2.22 -14.00
CA GLU A 69 5.53 2.58 -14.34
C GLU A 69 4.88 1.47 -15.19
N ASP A 70 5.57 0.99 -16.23
CA ASP A 70 5.10 -0.11 -17.09
C ASP A 70 4.93 -1.42 -16.31
N ALA A 71 5.88 -1.73 -15.41
CA ALA A 71 5.79 -2.93 -14.59
C ALA A 71 4.58 -2.90 -13.64
N ILE A 72 4.35 -1.79 -12.95
CA ILE A 72 3.20 -1.61 -12.07
C ILE A 72 1.90 -1.66 -12.88
N THR A 73 1.86 -0.98 -14.04
CA THR A 73 0.71 -0.99 -14.95
C THR A 73 0.33 -2.42 -15.36
N GLU A 74 1.31 -3.23 -15.75
CA GLU A 74 1.07 -4.63 -16.15
C GLU A 74 0.62 -5.50 -14.98
N ILE A 75 1.23 -5.35 -13.80
CA ILE A 75 0.93 -6.18 -12.62
C ILE A 75 -0.45 -5.84 -12.05
N GLU A 76 -0.80 -4.56 -11.99
CA GLU A 76 -2.12 -4.09 -11.50
C GLU A 76 -3.24 -4.24 -12.54
N GLY A 77 -2.91 -4.49 -13.81
CA GLY A 77 -3.89 -4.48 -14.91
C GLY A 77 -4.48 -3.08 -15.15
N ALA A 78 -3.67 -2.05 -14.98
CA ALA A 78 -4.06 -0.65 -15.06
C ALA A 78 -4.02 -0.09 -16.49
N ALA A 79 -4.67 1.06 -16.70
CA ALA A 79 -4.53 1.86 -17.92
C ALA A 79 -3.19 2.62 -17.95
N GLY A 80 -2.66 2.91 -16.77
CA GLY A 80 -1.35 3.53 -16.59
C GLY A 80 -1.03 3.68 -15.11
N SER A 81 0.25 3.96 -14.82
CA SER A 81 0.74 4.12 -13.45
C SER A 81 1.66 5.32 -13.33
N LYS A 82 1.80 5.86 -12.12
CA LYS A 82 2.73 6.93 -11.77
C LYS A 82 3.54 6.57 -10.53
N ILE A 83 4.78 7.06 -10.50
CA ILE A 83 5.71 6.82 -9.40
C ILE A 83 5.88 8.11 -8.60
N ALA A 84 5.62 8.06 -7.31
CA ALA A 84 5.81 9.15 -6.37
C ALA A 84 7.05 8.91 -5.48
N ASN A 85 7.56 9.97 -4.86
CA ASN A 85 8.75 9.91 -4.00
C ASN A 85 8.49 9.27 -2.62
N SER A 86 7.22 9.04 -2.27
CA SER A 86 6.81 8.35 -1.04
C SER A 86 5.36 7.85 -1.14
N GLY A 87 4.99 6.91 -0.27
CA GLY A 87 3.60 6.44 -0.19
C GLY A 87 2.61 7.56 0.14
N LEU A 88 2.94 8.44 1.09
CA LEU A 88 2.08 9.57 1.43
C LEU A 88 1.91 10.55 0.26
N ASN A 89 2.99 10.80 -0.50
CA ASN A 89 2.89 11.63 -1.70
C ASN A 89 2.01 10.95 -2.78
N ALA A 90 2.08 9.63 -2.92
CA ALA A 90 1.19 8.90 -3.83
C ALA A 90 -0.28 9.05 -3.40
N ILE A 91 -0.59 8.94 -2.11
CA ILE A 91 -1.93 9.16 -1.57
C ILE A 91 -2.42 10.59 -1.86
N ALA A 92 -1.61 11.59 -1.54
CA ALA A 92 -1.97 13.01 -1.77
C ALA A 92 -2.24 13.29 -3.26
N LEU A 93 -1.38 12.79 -4.15
CA LEU A 93 -1.56 12.95 -5.59
C LEU A 93 -2.81 12.23 -6.10
N ALA A 94 -3.06 11.01 -5.63
CA ALA A 94 -4.26 10.26 -6.00
C ALA A 94 -5.53 11.01 -5.60
N ILE A 95 -5.62 11.48 -4.35
CA ILE A 95 -6.77 12.27 -3.87
C ILE A 95 -6.94 13.55 -4.70
N LEU A 96 -5.89 14.35 -4.81
CA LEU A 96 -5.94 15.63 -5.54
C LEU A 96 -6.21 15.45 -7.05
N SER A 97 -6.04 14.26 -7.61
CA SER A 97 -6.36 14.00 -9.02
C SER A 97 -7.87 13.87 -9.30
N CYS A 98 -8.69 13.66 -8.27
CA CYS A 98 -10.11 13.40 -8.39
C CYS A 98 -11.00 14.35 -7.58
N VAL A 99 -10.42 15.31 -6.83
CA VAL A 99 -11.19 16.34 -6.09
C VAL A 99 -10.80 17.74 -6.51
N LYS A 100 -11.72 18.68 -6.32
CA LYS A 100 -11.54 20.13 -6.55
C LYS A 100 -12.23 20.93 -5.44
N SER A 101 -12.04 22.23 -5.42
CA SER A 101 -12.70 23.12 -4.45
C SER A 101 -14.24 22.98 -4.50
N GLY A 102 -14.85 22.78 -3.35
CA GLY A 102 -16.28 22.54 -3.16
C GLY A 102 -16.67 21.07 -3.11
N ASP A 103 -15.77 20.15 -3.41
CA ASP A 103 -16.04 18.72 -3.37
C ASP A 103 -16.04 18.16 -1.93
N HIS A 104 -16.72 17.03 -1.76
CA HIS A 104 -16.74 16.21 -0.58
C HIS A 104 -16.06 14.87 -0.83
N ILE A 105 -15.24 14.42 0.13
CA ILE A 105 -14.58 13.11 0.12
C ILE A 105 -14.91 12.30 1.36
N LEU A 106 -15.26 11.04 1.17
CA LEU A 106 -15.42 10.07 2.25
C LEU A 106 -14.13 9.29 2.44
N ILE A 107 -13.62 9.23 3.68
CA ILE A 107 -12.38 8.51 4.03
C ILE A 107 -12.68 7.46 5.11
N THR A 108 -12.16 6.24 4.95
CA THR A 108 -12.33 5.23 6.01
C THR A 108 -11.72 5.68 7.32
N ASP A 109 -12.44 5.47 8.43
CA ASP A 109 -11.97 5.84 9.79
C ASP A 109 -10.70 5.07 10.21
N THR A 110 -10.35 4.00 9.49
CA THR A 110 -9.16 3.18 9.69
C THR A 110 -8.00 3.53 8.77
N ALA A 111 -8.07 4.65 8.08
CA ALA A 111 -6.99 5.11 7.20
C ALA A 111 -5.69 5.37 7.97
N TYR A 112 -4.57 5.18 7.28
CA TYR A 112 -3.23 5.45 7.77
C TYR A 112 -3.13 6.85 8.39
N GLY A 113 -2.52 6.96 9.58
CA GLY A 113 -2.48 8.22 10.34
C GLY A 113 -2.02 9.44 9.54
N PRO A 114 -0.91 9.38 8.78
CA PRO A 114 -0.51 10.48 7.89
C PRO A 114 -1.52 10.79 6.77
N THR A 115 -2.30 9.83 6.29
CA THR A 115 -3.41 10.09 5.34
C THR A 115 -4.48 10.95 6.01
N ARG A 116 -4.87 10.61 7.24
CA ARG A 116 -5.80 11.41 8.04
C ARG A 116 -5.24 12.81 8.29
N HIS A 117 -3.97 12.90 8.68
CA HIS A 117 -3.33 14.20 8.91
C HIS A 117 -3.34 15.08 7.64
N PHE A 118 -3.04 14.51 6.48
CA PHE A 118 -3.17 15.21 5.19
C PHE A 118 -4.61 15.66 4.93
N ALA A 119 -5.58 14.76 5.14
CA ALA A 119 -6.99 15.06 4.95
C ALA A 119 -7.49 16.17 5.88
N ASP A 120 -7.12 16.13 7.15
CA ASP A 120 -7.56 17.07 8.18
C ASP A 120 -6.88 18.45 8.08
N THR A 121 -5.65 18.51 7.54
CA THR A 121 -4.86 19.77 7.56
C THR A 121 -4.69 20.42 6.20
N VAL A 122 -4.72 19.65 5.11
CA VAL A 122 -4.45 20.16 3.77
C VAL A 122 -5.75 20.34 2.96
N LEU A 123 -6.61 19.34 2.91
CA LEU A 123 -7.81 19.38 2.07
C LEU A 123 -8.77 20.54 2.44
N PRO A 124 -9.00 20.88 3.72
CA PRO A 124 -9.84 22.01 4.08
C PRO A 124 -9.31 23.37 3.57
N ASN A 125 -7.97 23.52 3.46
CA ASN A 125 -7.37 24.74 2.90
C ASN A 125 -7.67 24.92 1.40
N PHE A 126 -8.07 23.85 0.72
CA PHE A 126 -8.53 23.88 -0.67
C PHE A 126 -10.06 23.85 -0.77
N ASN A 127 -10.78 24.08 0.35
CA ASN A 127 -12.24 24.04 0.42
C ASN A 127 -12.79 22.67 -0.04
N ILE A 128 -12.15 21.58 0.40
CA ILE A 128 -12.59 20.20 0.22
C ILE A 128 -13.10 19.70 1.56
N ASP A 129 -14.37 19.26 1.61
CA ASP A 129 -14.97 18.71 2.84
C ASP A 129 -14.60 17.24 3.01
N VAL A 130 -14.18 16.87 4.23
CA VAL A 130 -13.73 15.52 4.58
C VAL A 130 -14.65 14.94 5.62
N GLU A 131 -15.23 13.76 5.33
CA GLU A 131 -16.02 13.01 6.28
C GLU A 131 -15.49 11.57 6.43
N TYR A 132 -15.40 11.10 7.67
CA TYR A 132 -14.93 9.73 7.96
C TYR A 132 -16.11 8.78 8.08
N TYR A 133 -15.91 7.52 7.60
CA TYR A 133 -16.92 6.49 7.66
C TYR A 133 -16.44 5.22 8.37
N ASP A 134 -17.38 4.48 8.96
CA ASP A 134 -17.12 3.17 9.58
C ASP A 134 -16.62 2.18 8.51
N PRO A 135 -15.44 1.54 8.67
CA PRO A 135 -14.92 0.57 7.70
C PRO A 135 -15.88 -0.59 7.39
N LYS A 136 -16.83 -0.88 8.28
CA LYS A 136 -17.81 -1.94 8.11
C LYS A 136 -19.10 -1.50 7.43
N ILE A 137 -19.17 -0.27 6.93
CA ILE A 137 -20.39 0.31 6.35
C ILE A 137 -20.88 -0.46 5.11
N GLY A 138 -19.95 -0.98 4.28
CA GLY A 138 -20.27 -1.68 3.04
C GLY A 138 -21.13 -0.84 2.10
N ALA A 139 -22.15 -1.44 1.49
CA ALA A 139 -23.06 -0.78 0.57
C ALA A 139 -23.87 0.37 1.19
N ARG A 140 -24.00 0.43 2.54
CA ARG A 140 -24.67 1.54 3.22
C ARG A 140 -23.88 2.87 3.15
N ILE A 141 -22.69 2.87 2.59
CA ILE A 141 -21.92 4.12 2.35
C ILE A 141 -22.71 5.12 1.52
N LYS A 142 -23.65 4.64 0.69
CA LYS A 142 -24.58 5.51 -0.08
C LYS A 142 -25.43 6.44 0.79
N ASP A 143 -25.68 6.06 2.06
CA ASP A 143 -26.46 6.88 2.99
C ASP A 143 -25.67 8.15 3.42
N MET A 144 -24.37 8.22 3.14
CA MET A 144 -23.47 9.33 3.42
C MET A 144 -23.20 10.20 2.18
N PHE A 145 -23.68 9.81 1.00
CA PHE A 145 -23.42 10.55 -0.22
C PHE A 145 -24.20 11.88 -0.24
N ARG A 146 -23.50 12.91 -0.69
CA ARG A 146 -24.03 14.26 -0.93
C ARG A 146 -23.89 14.57 -2.42
N GLU A 147 -24.50 15.64 -2.90
CA GLU A 147 -24.36 16.12 -4.29
C GLU A 147 -22.87 16.41 -4.62
N GLU A 148 -22.12 16.90 -3.63
CA GLU A 148 -20.70 17.25 -3.74
C GLU A 148 -19.75 16.05 -3.56
N THR A 149 -20.25 14.85 -3.27
CA THR A 149 -19.39 13.67 -3.06
C THR A 149 -18.77 13.23 -4.37
N THR A 150 -17.44 13.34 -4.50
CA THR A 150 -16.69 13.01 -5.72
C THR A 150 -15.67 11.90 -5.52
N ALA A 151 -15.34 11.55 -4.26
CA ALA A 151 -14.33 10.54 -3.98
C ALA A 151 -14.63 9.73 -2.72
N VAL A 152 -14.20 8.46 -2.73
CA VAL A 152 -14.21 7.56 -1.57
C VAL A 152 -12.84 6.94 -1.43
N PHE A 153 -12.18 7.17 -0.29
CA PHE A 153 -10.88 6.59 0.03
C PHE A 153 -11.06 5.39 0.96
N THR A 154 -10.53 4.25 0.55
CA THR A 154 -10.55 2.98 1.26
C THR A 154 -9.14 2.53 1.64
N GLU A 155 -9.01 1.71 2.67
CA GLU A 155 -7.78 1.01 3.06
C GLU A 155 -8.15 -0.30 3.74
N ALA A 156 -7.86 -1.43 3.10
CA ALA A 156 -8.22 -2.75 3.61
C ALA A 156 -7.04 -3.73 3.43
N PRO A 157 -6.61 -4.37 4.54
CA PRO A 157 -7.02 -4.13 5.95
C PRO A 157 -6.65 -2.72 6.42
N GLY A 158 -7.45 -2.17 7.35
CA GLY A 158 -7.23 -0.85 7.92
C GLY A 158 -5.93 -0.73 8.73
N SER A 159 -5.32 0.44 8.72
CA SER A 159 -4.07 0.73 9.43
C SER A 159 -4.22 0.46 10.93
N LEU A 160 -3.28 -0.29 11.53
CA LEU A 160 -3.22 -0.70 12.93
C LEU A 160 -4.40 -1.54 13.43
N THR A 161 -5.58 -1.39 12.85
CA THR A 161 -6.80 -2.08 13.28
C THR A 161 -7.05 -3.38 12.55
N PHE A 162 -6.50 -3.53 11.34
CA PHE A 162 -6.66 -4.67 10.44
C PHE A 162 -8.12 -5.00 10.08
N GLU A 163 -9.03 -4.04 10.26
CA GLU A 163 -10.43 -4.20 9.88
C GLU A 163 -10.57 -4.26 8.35
N MET A 164 -11.36 -5.22 7.89
CA MET A 164 -11.66 -5.40 6.47
C MET A 164 -12.86 -4.55 6.05
N GLN A 165 -12.84 -4.12 4.80
CA GLN A 165 -13.93 -3.40 4.14
C GLN A 165 -14.49 -4.22 2.98
N ASP A 166 -15.78 -4.08 2.70
CA ASP A 166 -16.41 -4.65 1.49
C ASP A 166 -16.15 -3.71 0.30
N ILE A 167 -14.92 -3.82 -0.25
CA ILE A 167 -14.44 -2.94 -1.33
C ILE A 167 -15.35 -3.00 -2.56
N PRO A 168 -15.76 -4.17 -3.09
CA PRO A 168 -16.65 -4.21 -4.24
C PRO A 168 -18.00 -3.54 -4.00
N ALA A 169 -18.58 -3.69 -2.79
CA ALA A 169 -19.86 -3.06 -2.47
C ALA A 169 -19.74 -1.54 -2.34
N ILE A 170 -18.63 -1.05 -1.77
CA ILE A 170 -18.33 0.40 -1.68
C ILE A 170 -18.11 0.97 -3.08
N ALA A 171 -17.33 0.29 -3.92
CA ALA A 171 -17.04 0.74 -5.27
C ALA A 171 -18.30 0.81 -6.14
N LEU A 172 -19.14 -0.22 -6.08
CA LEU A 172 -20.41 -0.24 -6.80
C LEU A 172 -21.29 0.96 -6.39
N ALA A 173 -21.44 1.20 -5.08
CA ALA A 173 -22.24 2.30 -4.57
C ALA A 173 -21.68 3.70 -5.00
N ALA A 174 -20.36 3.87 -4.92
CA ALA A 174 -19.69 5.12 -5.32
C ALA A 174 -19.86 5.41 -6.82
N HIS A 175 -19.80 4.39 -7.65
CA HIS A 175 -19.98 4.55 -9.10
C HIS A 175 -21.41 4.92 -9.50
N GLU A 176 -22.43 4.62 -8.68
CA GLU A 176 -23.83 5.07 -8.94
C GLU A 176 -23.93 6.59 -8.97
N ILE A 177 -23.06 7.32 -8.26
CA ILE A 177 -23.00 8.79 -8.23
C ILE A 177 -21.79 9.35 -8.98
N ASP A 178 -21.10 8.57 -9.79
CA ASP A 178 -19.88 8.91 -10.53
C ASP A 178 -18.68 9.29 -9.63
N ALA A 179 -18.68 8.92 -8.35
CA ALA A 179 -17.55 9.16 -7.45
C ALA A 179 -16.36 8.21 -7.76
N THR A 180 -15.14 8.73 -7.58
CA THR A 180 -13.88 7.98 -7.79
C THR A 180 -13.52 7.18 -6.53
N VAL A 181 -13.17 5.93 -6.68
CA VAL A 181 -12.77 5.05 -5.57
C VAL A 181 -11.26 4.87 -5.53
N LEU A 182 -10.65 5.21 -4.40
CA LEU A 182 -9.24 5.07 -4.13
C LEU A 182 -9.01 3.98 -3.08
N MET A 183 -7.94 3.20 -3.23
CA MET A 183 -7.57 2.21 -2.21
C MET A 183 -6.07 2.24 -1.93
N ASP A 184 -5.71 2.45 -0.65
CA ASP A 184 -4.37 2.06 -0.18
C ASP A 184 -4.32 0.53 -0.05
N ASN A 185 -3.58 -0.09 -0.96
CA ASN A 185 -3.39 -1.55 -1.05
C ASN A 185 -1.99 -1.98 -0.57
N THR A 186 -1.33 -1.15 0.21
CA THR A 186 0.07 -1.40 0.61
C THR A 186 0.24 -2.71 1.39
N TRP A 187 -0.74 -3.11 2.22
CA TRP A 187 -0.66 -4.33 3.03
C TRP A 187 -0.59 -5.60 2.19
N ALA A 188 -1.42 -5.71 1.16
CA ALA A 188 -1.52 -6.92 0.33
C ALA A 188 -0.56 -6.91 -0.86
N SER A 189 -0.08 -5.74 -1.26
CA SER A 189 0.59 -5.51 -2.54
C SER A 189 -0.30 -5.88 -3.74
N PRO A 190 0.10 -5.54 -4.99
CA PRO A 190 -0.67 -5.92 -6.17
C PRO A 190 -0.65 -7.44 -6.44
N LEU A 191 0.15 -8.21 -5.69
CA LEU A 191 0.20 -9.66 -5.83
C LEU A 191 -0.98 -10.36 -5.15
N TYR A 192 -1.36 -9.91 -3.95
CA TYR A 192 -2.39 -10.58 -3.14
C TYR A 192 -3.75 -9.91 -3.17
N CYS A 193 -3.84 -8.66 -3.63
CA CYS A 193 -5.10 -8.00 -3.93
C CYS A 193 -4.97 -7.19 -5.23
N GLN A 194 -5.99 -7.27 -6.09
CA GLN A 194 -6.10 -6.56 -7.36
C GLN A 194 -7.23 -5.52 -7.25
N PRO A 195 -7.01 -4.33 -6.68
CA PRO A 195 -8.08 -3.37 -6.39
C PRO A 195 -8.90 -2.97 -7.62
N LEU A 196 -8.24 -2.77 -8.76
CA LEU A 196 -8.92 -2.38 -10.01
C LEU A 196 -9.94 -3.43 -10.46
N ALA A 197 -9.68 -4.72 -10.21
CA ALA A 197 -10.63 -5.79 -10.49
C ALA A 197 -11.85 -5.80 -9.54
N HIS A 198 -11.74 -5.10 -8.41
CA HIS A 198 -12.81 -4.92 -7.43
C HIS A 198 -13.57 -3.58 -7.59
N GLY A 199 -13.33 -2.85 -8.67
CA GLY A 199 -13.99 -1.58 -8.96
C GLY A 199 -13.31 -0.34 -8.38
N VAL A 200 -12.11 -0.48 -7.83
CA VAL A 200 -11.29 0.67 -7.42
C VAL A 200 -10.77 1.38 -8.67
N ASP A 201 -10.74 2.70 -8.64
CA ASP A 201 -10.26 3.54 -9.75
C ASP A 201 -8.76 3.87 -9.63
N LEU A 202 -8.28 4.05 -8.40
CA LEU A 202 -6.89 4.37 -8.11
C LEU A 202 -6.35 3.41 -7.03
N SER A 203 -5.49 2.49 -7.42
CA SER A 203 -4.75 1.60 -6.51
C SER A 203 -3.45 2.26 -6.09
N ILE A 204 -3.25 2.44 -4.80
CA ILE A 204 -2.12 3.16 -4.22
C ILE A 204 -1.27 2.20 -3.41
N GLN A 205 0.05 2.33 -3.54
CA GLN A 205 1.01 1.54 -2.76
C GLN A 205 2.06 2.48 -2.16
N ALA A 206 2.35 2.32 -0.89
CA ALA A 206 3.65 2.74 -0.38
C ALA A 206 4.70 1.74 -0.88
N GLY A 207 5.29 2.00 -2.05
CA GLY A 207 6.30 1.13 -2.64
C GLY A 207 7.51 0.89 -1.75
N THR A 208 7.77 1.81 -0.80
CA THR A 208 8.70 1.70 0.33
C THR A 208 8.60 0.37 1.07
N LYS A 209 7.41 -0.26 1.10
CA LYS A 209 7.12 -1.51 1.81
C LYS A 209 7.53 -2.73 0.97
N TYR A 210 6.59 -3.55 0.56
CA TYR A 210 6.87 -4.82 -0.11
C TYR A 210 7.42 -4.69 -1.54
N ILE A 211 7.12 -3.59 -2.26
CA ILE A 211 7.66 -3.40 -3.62
C ILE A 211 9.18 -3.29 -3.55
N VAL A 212 9.73 -2.39 -2.76
CA VAL A 212 11.18 -2.26 -2.51
C VAL A 212 11.67 -3.45 -1.67
N GLY A 213 11.06 -3.69 -0.51
CA GLY A 213 11.22 -4.87 0.33
C GLY A 213 12.55 -5.00 1.09
N HIS A 214 13.37 -3.94 1.15
CA HIS A 214 14.72 -3.99 1.70
C HIS A 214 15.05 -2.87 2.68
N SER A 215 14.06 -2.06 3.09
CA SER A 215 14.20 -0.96 4.08
C SER A 215 15.24 0.11 3.68
N ASP A 216 15.49 0.30 2.38
CA ASP A 216 16.60 1.09 1.84
C ASP A 216 16.18 2.17 0.83
N ALA A 217 14.89 2.29 0.48
CA ALA A 217 14.38 3.32 -0.43
C ALA A 217 12.98 3.77 -0.07
N MET A 218 12.64 4.99 -0.44
CA MET A 218 11.30 5.56 -0.31
C MET A 218 10.63 5.70 -1.67
N LEU A 219 9.44 5.11 -1.81
CA LEU A 219 8.73 5.07 -3.07
C LEU A 219 7.22 5.00 -2.85
N GLY A 220 6.44 5.60 -3.77
CA GLY A 220 5.01 5.41 -3.89
C GLY A 220 4.63 5.04 -5.31
N THR A 221 3.56 4.26 -5.49
CA THR A 221 3.00 3.96 -6.81
C THR A 221 1.50 4.23 -6.81
N ILE A 222 0.99 4.67 -7.96
CA ILE A 222 -0.44 4.88 -8.19
C ILE A 222 -0.76 4.23 -9.52
N ALA A 223 -1.60 3.20 -9.50
CA ALA A 223 -2.12 2.55 -10.70
C ALA A 223 -3.57 2.99 -10.92
N ALA A 224 -3.93 3.36 -12.15
CA ALA A 224 -5.22 3.94 -12.47
C ALA A 224 -6.03 3.08 -13.43
N SER A 225 -7.34 2.99 -13.21
CA SER A 225 -8.31 2.50 -14.20
C SER A 225 -8.39 3.45 -15.40
N GLU A 226 -8.97 2.99 -16.51
CA GLU A 226 -9.26 3.85 -17.69
C GLU A 226 -10.01 5.12 -17.29
N ARG A 227 -10.91 5.03 -16.32
CA ARG A 227 -11.73 6.11 -15.83
C ARG A 227 -10.91 7.21 -15.14
N ALA A 228 -9.92 6.84 -14.32
CA ALA A 228 -9.12 7.76 -13.52
C ALA A 228 -7.80 8.19 -14.19
N TRP A 229 -7.29 7.42 -15.15
CA TRP A 229 -5.96 7.63 -15.73
C TRP A 229 -5.71 9.05 -16.22
N LYS A 230 -6.63 9.60 -16.99
CA LYS A 230 -6.47 10.95 -17.58
C LYS A 230 -6.37 12.05 -16.53
N GLY A 231 -7.12 11.93 -15.43
CA GLY A 231 -7.06 12.85 -14.29
C GLY A 231 -5.71 12.80 -13.58
N LEU A 232 -5.27 11.57 -13.27
CA LEU A 232 -3.99 11.31 -12.61
C LEU A 232 -2.80 11.82 -13.45
N ASP A 233 -2.71 11.46 -14.73
CA ASP A 233 -1.58 11.84 -15.60
C ASP A 233 -1.48 13.36 -15.74
N ARG A 234 -2.62 14.05 -15.89
CA ARG A 234 -2.67 15.51 -15.97
C ARG A 234 -2.16 16.16 -14.68
N LEU A 235 -2.68 15.74 -13.51
CA LEU A 235 -2.27 16.30 -12.24
C LEU A 235 -0.79 16.03 -11.96
N TYR A 236 -0.36 14.78 -12.11
CA TYR A 236 1.03 14.37 -11.90
C TYR A 236 2.01 15.24 -12.70
N GLY A 237 1.68 15.45 -13.98
CA GLY A 237 2.47 16.30 -14.86
C GLY A 237 2.53 17.78 -14.40
N ALA A 238 1.41 18.32 -13.91
CA ALA A 238 1.31 19.70 -13.44
C ALA A 238 2.02 19.92 -12.10
N MET A 239 1.97 18.92 -11.18
CA MET A 239 2.62 18.98 -9.86
C MET A 239 4.14 18.89 -9.92
N GLY A 240 4.72 18.53 -11.05
CA GLY A 240 6.16 18.46 -11.21
C GLY A 240 6.81 17.33 -10.41
N CYS A 241 6.09 16.26 -10.16
CA CYS A 241 6.55 15.12 -9.38
C CYS A 241 7.73 14.40 -10.03
N HIS A 242 8.64 13.91 -9.21
CA HIS A 242 9.80 13.14 -9.63
C HIS A 242 10.28 12.26 -8.47
N ALA A 243 10.56 10.99 -8.75
CA ALA A 243 11.24 10.09 -7.84
C ALA A 243 12.69 9.90 -8.29
N ALA A 244 13.62 9.76 -7.34
CA ALA A 244 15.02 9.56 -7.65
C ALA A 244 15.24 8.27 -8.45
N PRO A 245 16.03 8.28 -9.54
CA PRO A 245 16.17 7.12 -10.41
C PRO A 245 16.77 5.90 -9.70
N ASP A 246 17.61 6.11 -8.69
CA ASP A 246 18.17 5.02 -7.88
C ASP A 246 17.06 4.32 -7.08
N ASP A 247 16.20 5.07 -6.39
CA ASP A 247 15.06 4.51 -5.64
C ASP A 247 14.07 3.80 -6.57
N VAL A 248 13.80 4.36 -7.74
CA VAL A 248 12.97 3.74 -8.78
C VAL A 248 13.57 2.41 -9.24
N TYR A 249 14.90 2.36 -9.46
CA TYR A 249 15.59 1.13 -9.82
C TYR A 249 15.53 0.09 -8.70
N LEU A 250 15.70 0.50 -7.43
CA LEU A 250 15.55 -0.40 -6.28
C LEU A 250 14.12 -0.97 -6.19
N GLY A 251 13.10 -0.15 -6.48
CA GLY A 251 11.72 -0.61 -6.60
C GLY A 251 11.53 -1.67 -7.69
N LEU A 252 12.08 -1.42 -8.88
CA LEU A 252 12.02 -2.38 -9.98
C LEU A 252 12.76 -3.68 -9.64
N ARG A 253 13.93 -3.57 -9.00
CA ARG A 253 14.71 -4.73 -8.51
C ARG A 253 13.92 -5.51 -7.45
N GLY A 254 13.28 -4.83 -6.50
CA GLY A 254 12.45 -5.44 -5.47
C GLY A 254 11.26 -6.22 -6.03
N LEU A 255 10.61 -5.71 -7.08
CA LEU A 255 9.51 -6.41 -7.76
C LEU A 255 9.89 -7.82 -8.22
N ARG A 256 11.14 -8.04 -8.65
CA ARG A 256 11.60 -9.34 -9.16
C ARG A 256 11.50 -10.46 -8.13
N THR A 257 11.55 -10.12 -6.84
CA THR A 257 11.49 -11.07 -5.72
C THR A 257 10.24 -10.87 -4.84
N LEU A 258 9.26 -10.09 -5.30
CA LEU A 258 8.08 -9.76 -4.49
C LEU A 258 7.32 -11.02 -4.06
N SER A 259 7.05 -11.95 -4.97
CA SER A 259 6.32 -13.18 -4.66
C SER A 259 7.06 -14.07 -3.68
N VAL A 260 8.36 -14.27 -3.90
CA VAL A 260 9.22 -15.10 -3.03
C VAL A 260 9.28 -14.52 -1.61
N ARG A 261 9.38 -13.20 -1.47
CA ARG A 261 9.40 -12.54 -0.17
C ARG A 261 8.05 -12.60 0.53
N LEU A 262 6.97 -12.30 -0.17
CA LEU A 262 5.62 -12.35 0.40
C LEU A 262 5.21 -13.76 0.83
N GLU A 263 5.56 -14.78 0.06
CA GLU A 263 5.37 -16.18 0.45
C GLU A 263 6.12 -16.50 1.75
N ARG A 264 7.37 -16.05 1.88
CA ARG A 264 8.16 -16.22 3.10
C ARG A 264 7.53 -15.46 4.27
N HIS A 265 7.15 -14.21 4.10
CA HIS A 265 6.46 -13.40 5.11
C HIS A 265 5.18 -14.10 5.60
N GLN A 266 4.31 -14.52 4.68
CA GLN A 266 3.05 -15.19 5.02
C GLN A 266 3.29 -16.48 5.81
N ARG A 267 4.23 -17.32 5.37
CA ARG A 267 4.58 -18.57 6.05
C ARG A 267 5.12 -18.31 7.46
N ASN A 268 6.05 -17.38 7.59
CA ASN A 268 6.63 -17.02 8.89
C ASN A 268 5.58 -16.45 9.83
N THR A 269 4.74 -15.53 9.32
CA THR A 269 3.65 -14.92 10.08
C THR A 269 2.69 -15.98 10.60
N ARG A 270 2.31 -16.95 9.76
CA ARG A 270 1.43 -18.04 10.18
C ARG A 270 2.03 -18.81 11.34
N ALA A 271 3.30 -19.21 11.26
CA ALA A 271 3.97 -19.96 12.33
C ALA A 271 4.02 -19.15 13.64
N VAL A 272 4.34 -17.86 13.58
CA VAL A 272 4.37 -16.99 14.77
C VAL A 272 2.97 -16.82 15.37
N LEU A 273 1.94 -16.61 14.54
CA LEU A 273 0.57 -16.42 15.00
C LEU A 273 -0.05 -17.70 15.56
N ASP A 274 0.27 -18.87 14.98
CA ASP A 274 -0.15 -20.17 15.51
C ASP A 274 0.43 -20.39 16.92
N TRP A 275 1.67 -19.98 17.18
CA TRP A 275 2.26 -20.01 18.52
C TRP A 275 1.64 -18.96 19.45
N LEU A 276 1.48 -17.69 19.00
CA LEU A 276 0.88 -16.63 19.80
C LEU A 276 -0.55 -16.98 20.26
N SER A 277 -1.32 -17.65 19.41
CA SER A 277 -2.70 -18.04 19.72
C SER A 277 -2.82 -19.02 20.90
N GLN A 278 -1.73 -19.68 21.29
CA GLN A 278 -1.67 -20.62 22.40
C GLN A 278 -1.18 -19.94 23.70
N GLN A 279 -0.81 -18.67 23.66
CA GLN A 279 -0.30 -17.97 24.83
C GLN A 279 -1.43 -17.42 25.70
N PRO A 280 -1.53 -17.74 26.99
CA PRO A 280 -2.61 -17.29 27.85
C PRO A 280 -2.62 -15.77 28.08
N LEU A 281 -1.49 -15.10 27.83
CA LEU A 281 -1.34 -13.64 27.91
C LEU A 281 -1.87 -12.90 26.69
N ILE A 282 -2.27 -13.60 25.62
CA ILE A 282 -2.77 -13.01 24.37
C ILE A 282 -4.28 -13.25 24.28
N SER A 283 -5.04 -12.16 24.30
CA SER A 283 -6.51 -12.23 24.22
C SER A 283 -7.03 -12.25 22.78
N ARG A 284 -6.30 -11.62 21.85
CA ARG A 284 -6.75 -11.50 20.46
C ARG A 284 -5.59 -11.31 19.49
N ILE A 285 -5.73 -11.89 18.30
CA ILE A 285 -4.86 -11.64 17.16
C ILE A 285 -5.67 -10.92 16.08
N ARG A 286 -5.08 -9.87 15.50
CA ARG A 286 -5.66 -9.10 14.39
C ARG A 286 -4.89 -9.44 13.10
N TYR A 287 -5.47 -10.32 12.31
CA TYR A 287 -4.90 -10.76 11.04
C TYR A 287 -5.99 -11.42 10.20
N PRO A 288 -6.48 -10.77 9.14
CA PRO A 288 -7.68 -11.21 8.39
C PRO A 288 -7.56 -12.61 7.77
N ALA A 289 -6.34 -13.11 7.57
CA ALA A 289 -6.13 -14.46 7.07
C ALA A 289 -6.40 -15.58 8.09
N LEU A 290 -6.63 -15.26 9.38
CA LEU A 290 -7.05 -16.22 10.38
C LEU A 290 -8.58 -16.38 10.35
N GLU A 291 -9.07 -17.61 10.44
CA GLU A 291 -10.52 -17.91 10.48
C GLU A 291 -11.23 -17.26 11.68
N SER A 292 -10.50 -17.02 12.77
CA SER A 292 -11.00 -16.34 13.97
C SER A 292 -11.14 -14.82 13.80
N ASP A 293 -10.58 -14.22 12.75
CA ASP A 293 -10.69 -12.79 12.51
C ASP A 293 -12.07 -12.43 11.94
N PRO A 294 -12.75 -11.41 12.48
CA PRO A 294 -14.07 -11.00 11.98
C PRO A 294 -14.09 -10.62 10.50
N GLY A 295 -12.95 -10.19 9.94
CA GLY A 295 -12.80 -9.81 8.53
C GLY A 295 -12.48 -10.98 7.60
N HIS A 296 -12.30 -12.20 8.13
CA HIS A 296 -11.82 -13.35 7.35
C HIS A 296 -12.65 -13.64 6.09
N ALA A 297 -13.96 -13.53 6.17
CA ALA A 297 -14.84 -13.82 5.03
C ALA A 297 -14.60 -12.85 3.86
N LEU A 298 -14.39 -11.57 4.14
CA LEU A 298 -14.06 -10.56 3.14
C LEU A 298 -12.64 -10.78 2.59
N TRP A 299 -11.66 -11.03 3.47
CA TRP A 299 -10.31 -11.37 3.03
C TRP A 299 -10.29 -12.59 2.11
N LYS A 300 -10.94 -13.67 2.47
CA LYS A 300 -11.01 -14.91 1.68
C LYS A 300 -11.67 -14.71 0.31
N ARG A 301 -12.61 -13.78 0.22
CA ARG A 301 -13.29 -13.44 -1.04
C ARG A 301 -12.40 -12.61 -1.98
N ASP A 302 -11.70 -11.60 -1.43
CA ASP A 302 -11.09 -10.53 -2.21
C ASP A 302 -9.56 -10.63 -2.31
N PHE A 303 -8.92 -11.45 -1.46
CA PHE A 303 -7.46 -11.57 -1.37
C PHE A 303 -7.01 -13.00 -1.65
N SER A 304 -5.87 -13.13 -2.32
CA SER A 304 -5.25 -14.43 -2.63
C SER A 304 -4.14 -14.84 -1.66
N GLY A 305 -3.78 -13.96 -0.72
CA GLY A 305 -2.72 -14.19 0.26
C GLY A 305 -2.69 -13.12 1.34
N ALA A 306 -1.70 -13.20 2.20
CA ALA A 306 -1.53 -12.30 3.33
C ALA A 306 -0.06 -11.94 3.54
N SER A 307 0.19 -10.80 4.15
CA SER A 307 1.54 -10.26 4.34
C SER A 307 2.11 -10.52 5.74
N GLY A 308 3.29 -9.97 6.01
CA GLY A 308 4.00 -10.09 7.29
C GLY A 308 3.49 -9.18 8.40
N LEU A 309 2.51 -8.31 8.12
CA LEU A 309 2.06 -7.31 9.09
C LEU A 309 0.77 -7.76 9.80
N CYS A 310 0.82 -7.82 11.14
CA CYS A 310 -0.25 -8.24 12.02
C CYS A 310 -0.21 -7.47 13.34
N ALA A 311 -1.20 -7.68 14.21
CA ALA A 311 -1.15 -7.21 15.58
C ALA A 311 -1.76 -8.25 16.53
N PHE A 312 -1.43 -8.11 17.81
CA PHE A 312 -2.09 -8.85 18.88
C PHE A 312 -2.43 -7.93 20.05
N GLU A 313 -3.38 -8.36 20.85
CA GLU A 313 -3.82 -7.70 22.09
C GLU A 313 -3.45 -8.58 23.28
N PHE A 314 -2.90 -7.96 24.31
CA PHE A 314 -2.67 -8.64 25.58
C PHE A 314 -3.99 -8.93 26.29
N ALA A 315 -3.98 -9.89 27.21
CA ALA A 315 -5.11 -10.18 28.09
C ALA A 315 -5.45 -8.98 28.98
N ASP A 316 -6.71 -8.91 29.38
CA ASP A 316 -7.22 -7.86 30.27
C ASP A 316 -6.39 -7.78 31.56
N GLY A 317 -6.16 -6.55 32.02
CA GLY A 317 -5.34 -6.28 33.20
C GLY A 317 -3.84 -6.10 32.91
N THR A 318 -3.40 -6.31 31.66
CA THR A 318 -2.02 -5.96 31.30
C THR A 318 -1.85 -4.45 31.28
N SER A 319 -0.89 -3.95 32.07
CA SER A 319 -0.61 -2.52 32.13
C SER A 319 0.18 -2.05 30.91
N ARG A 320 0.14 -0.74 30.65
CA ARG A 320 0.96 -0.12 29.62
C ARG A 320 2.45 -0.35 29.85
N GLU A 321 2.89 -0.24 31.11
CA GLU A 321 4.29 -0.46 31.50
C GLU A 321 4.74 -1.88 31.18
N GLN A 322 3.88 -2.88 31.43
CA GLN A 322 4.16 -4.27 31.08
C GLN A 322 4.26 -4.46 29.55
N SER A 323 3.34 -3.86 28.79
CA SER A 323 3.40 -3.92 27.33
C SER A 323 4.67 -3.27 26.77
N LEU A 324 5.12 -2.15 27.33
CA LEU A 324 6.38 -1.51 26.95
C LEU A 324 7.59 -2.33 27.38
N ALA A 325 7.59 -2.89 28.61
CA ALA A 325 8.67 -3.76 29.09
C ALA A 325 8.82 -5.02 28.24
N PHE A 326 7.71 -5.59 27.75
CA PHE A 326 7.74 -6.68 26.77
C PHE A 326 8.47 -6.28 25.48
N LEU A 327 8.13 -5.12 24.92
CA LEU A 327 8.78 -4.60 23.71
C LEU A 327 10.29 -4.36 23.93
N ASP A 328 10.66 -3.78 25.08
CA ASP A 328 12.06 -3.52 25.44
C ASP A 328 12.86 -4.82 25.73
N ALA A 329 12.17 -5.93 25.98
CA ALA A 329 12.78 -7.22 26.20
C ALA A 329 13.09 -8.00 24.90
N LEU A 330 12.50 -7.60 23.77
CA LEU A 330 12.78 -8.21 22.47
C LEU A 330 14.24 -7.98 22.04
N ARG A 331 14.79 -8.93 21.31
CA ARG A 331 16.20 -8.93 20.88
C ARG A 331 16.37 -9.03 19.37
N LEU A 332 15.46 -9.72 18.69
CA LEU A 332 15.43 -9.86 17.23
C LEU A 332 14.47 -8.88 16.58
N PHE A 333 13.31 -8.65 17.21
CA PHE A 333 12.39 -7.63 16.74
C PHE A 333 12.95 -6.24 17.03
N GLY A 334 13.23 -5.47 15.97
CA GLY A 334 13.63 -4.06 16.11
C GLY A 334 12.44 -3.19 16.52
N LEU A 335 12.69 -2.19 17.38
CA LEU A 335 11.70 -1.15 17.69
C LEU A 335 11.76 -0.07 16.61
N GLY A 336 10.83 -0.09 15.67
CA GLY A 336 10.88 0.83 14.54
C GLY A 336 9.55 0.95 13.80
N TYR A 337 9.33 2.14 13.27
CA TYR A 337 8.23 2.36 12.34
C TYR A 337 8.58 1.81 10.95
N SER A 338 7.57 1.79 10.06
CA SER A 338 7.58 1.11 8.78
C SER A 338 7.41 -0.41 8.93
N TRP A 339 7.58 -1.16 7.84
CA TRP A 339 7.44 -2.60 7.70
C TRP A 339 7.66 -3.00 6.24
N GLY A 340 7.62 -4.30 5.93
CA GLY A 340 7.72 -4.81 4.56
C GLY A 340 9.14 -5.02 4.08
N GLY A 341 10.14 -4.77 4.94
CA GLY A 341 11.55 -5.11 4.73
C GLY A 341 11.86 -6.57 5.13
N PHE A 342 13.13 -6.89 5.18
CA PHE A 342 13.61 -8.23 5.52
C PHE A 342 13.62 -8.49 7.03
N GLU A 343 13.73 -7.44 7.85
CA GLU A 343 13.80 -7.48 9.31
C GLU A 343 12.44 -7.51 9.98
N SER A 344 12.34 -8.20 11.11
CA SER A 344 11.17 -8.19 11.98
C SER A 344 11.13 -6.95 12.86
N LEU A 345 9.95 -6.33 12.98
CA LEU A 345 9.75 -5.09 13.74
C LEU A 345 8.55 -5.21 14.69
N ALA A 346 8.62 -4.49 15.81
CA ALA A 346 7.54 -4.39 16.77
C ALA A 346 7.33 -2.94 17.22
N ILE A 347 6.07 -2.53 17.40
CA ILE A 347 5.72 -1.24 18.00
C ILE A 347 4.47 -1.35 18.88
N PRO A 348 4.33 -0.52 19.92
CA PRO A 348 3.07 -0.39 20.63
C PRO A 348 2.02 0.24 19.71
N VAL A 349 0.77 -0.23 19.78
CA VAL A 349 -0.35 0.36 19.06
C VAL A 349 -1.08 1.32 20.00
N ASN A 350 -1.27 2.55 19.53
CA ASN A 350 -2.09 3.54 20.20
C ASN A 350 -3.13 4.06 19.18
N LEU A 351 -4.40 3.81 19.45
CA LEU A 351 -5.51 4.24 18.60
C LEU A 351 -6.19 5.52 19.11
N ASN A 352 -5.72 6.08 20.22
CA ASN A 352 -6.28 7.32 20.77
C ASN A 352 -6.11 8.48 19.80
N GLY A 353 -7.21 9.16 19.48
CA GLY A 353 -7.24 10.28 18.53
C GLY A 353 -7.10 9.87 17.06
N MET A 354 -6.98 8.58 16.77
CA MET A 354 -6.88 8.08 15.38
C MET A 354 -8.24 7.65 14.81
N ARG A 355 -9.27 7.60 15.62
CA ARG A 355 -10.63 7.20 15.23
C ARG A 355 -11.63 8.27 15.66
N THR A 356 -12.58 8.56 14.79
CA THR A 356 -13.60 9.59 15.02
C THR A 356 -15.03 9.08 14.90
N VAL A 357 -15.23 8.00 14.14
CA VAL A 357 -16.55 7.40 13.90
C VAL A 357 -16.80 6.19 14.82
N THR A 358 -15.76 5.40 15.07
CA THR A 358 -15.85 4.23 15.94
C THR A 358 -14.86 4.37 17.09
N ALA A 359 -15.34 4.26 18.33
CA ALA A 359 -14.48 4.33 19.50
C ALA A 359 -13.48 3.16 19.51
N PRO A 360 -12.18 3.41 19.73
CA PRO A 360 -11.25 2.32 19.97
C PRO A 360 -11.58 1.63 21.30
N PRO A 361 -11.23 0.33 21.46
CA PRO A 361 -11.29 -0.33 22.77
C PRO A 361 -10.46 0.47 23.77
N GLN A 362 -11.06 0.82 24.91
CA GLN A 362 -10.34 1.50 25.99
C GLN A 362 -9.50 0.47 26.75
N ASP A 363 -8.31 0.89 27.18
CA ASP A 363 -7.39 0.14 28.05
C ASP A 363 -6.82 -1.19 27.50
N VAL A 364 -7.00 -1.50 26.22
CA VAL A 364 -6.40 -2.68 25.60
C VAL A 364 -4.97 -2.37 25.15
N GLN A 365 -4.00 -3.12 25.69
CA GLN A 365 -2.60 -3.02 25.23
C GLN A 365 -2.41 -3.88 24.00
N SER A 366 -1.99 -3.26 22.90
CA SER A 366 -1.82 -3.94 21.62
C SER A 366 -0.43 -3.68 21.05
N VAL A 367 0.11 -4.69 20.38
CA VAL A 367 1.42 -4.65 19.71
C VAL A 367 1.23 -4.98 18.23
N ARG A 368 1.75 -4.13 17.36
CA ARG A 368 1.87 -4.44 15.95
C ARG A 368 3.21 -5.12 15.69
N LEU A 369 3.18 -6.26 15.02
CA LEU A 369 4.36 -6.94 14.52
C LEU A 369 4.45 -6.85 13.00
N HIS A 370 5.65 -6.67 12.50
CA HIS A 370 6.03 -7.06 11.15
C HIS A 370 6.94 -8.27 11.26
N ILE A 371 6.54 -9.36 10.64
CA ILE A 371 7.29 -10.62 10.62
C ILE A 371 8.14 -10.60 9.35
N GLY A 372 9.46 -10.58 9.52
CA GLY A 372 10.44 -10.51 8.45
C GLY A 372 10.77 -11.87 7.81
N LEU A 373 11.98 -11.96 7.28
CA LEU A 373 12.48 -13.13 6.54
C LEU A 373 13.34 -14.08 7.40
N GLU A 374 13.52 -13.77 8.68
CA GLU A 374 14.27 -14.57 9.64
C GLU A 374 13.66 -15.96 9.82
N ASP A 375 14.33 -16.83 10.55
CA ASP A 375 13.76 -18.13 10.91
C ASP A 375 12.62 -17.95 11.92
N PRO A 376 11.42 -18.50 11.66
CA PRO A 376 10.27 -18.29 12.55
C PRO A 376 10.44 -18.91 13.93
N GLU A 377 11.26 -19.98 14.08
CA GLU A 377 11.53 -20.58 15.39
C GLU A 377 12.36 -19.63 16.29
N ASP A 378 13.28 -18.87 15.69
CA ASP A 378 14.07 -17.90 16.43
C ASP A 378 13.23 -16.68 16.83
N LEU A 379 12.31 -16.23 15.94
CA LEU A 379 11.35 -15.19 16.26
C LEU A 379 10.41 -15.61 17.41
N ILE A 380 9.94 -16.85 17.40
CA ILE A 380 9.10 -17.41 18.47
C ILE A 380 9.89 -17.46 19.79
N LYS A 381 11.14 -17.91 19.79
CA LYS A 381 11.99 -17.91 21.00
C LYS A 381 12.20 -16.50 21.55
N ASP A 382 12.32 -15.51 20.67
CA ASP A 382 12.48 -14.12 21.09
C ASP A 382 11.20 -13.56 21.75
N LEU A 383 10.04 -13.85 21.19
CA LEU A 383 8.74 -13.50 21.78
C LEU A 383 8.54 -14.23 23.13
N ASP A 384 8.85 -15.53 23.20
CA ASP A 384 8.71 -16.33 24.41
C ASP A 384 9.59 -15.81 25.57
N GLN A 385 10.88 -15.56 25.29
CA GLN A 385 11.77 -15.02 26.32
C GLN A 385 11.34 -13.64 26.81
N ALA A 386 10.77 -12.79 25.91
CA ALA A 386 10.27 -11.47 26.28
C ALA A 386 9.00 -11.55 27.14
N LEU A 387 8.05 -12.46 26.81
CA LEU A 387 6.88 -12.74 27.66
C LEU A 387 7.31 -13.24 29.04
N ASN A 388 8.16 -14.25 29.11
CA ASN A 388 8.64 -14.82 30.35
C ASN A 388 9.36 -13.78 31.23
N LYS A 389 10.22 -12.92 30.64
CA LYS A 389 10.93 -11.87 31.37
C LYS A 389 10.00 -10.79 31.94
N THR A 390 8.89 -10.52 31.27
CA THR A 390 7.99 -9.42 31.62
C THR A 390 6.88 -9.85 32.60
N PHE A 391 6.40 -11.08 32.49
CA PHE A 391 5.21 -11.54 33.21
C PHE A 391 5.49 -12.69 34.19
N ALA A 392 6.78 -13.06 34.40
CA ALA A 392 7.18 -14.08 35.40
C ALA A 392 7.04 -13.63 36.83
#